data_74e4d5a1cda85647317eff50c167486f
#
_entry.id   74e4d5a1cda85647317eff50c167486f
#
_cell.length_a   1.000
_cell.length_b   1.000
_cell.length_c   1.000
_cell.angle_alpha   90.00
_cell.angle_beta   90.00
_cell.angle_gamma   90.00
#
_symmetry.space_group_name_H-M   'P 1'
#
loop_
_entity.id
_entity.type
_entity.pdbx_description
1 polymer ?
#
loop_
_entity_poly.entity_id
_entity_poly.type
_entity_poly.pdbx_seq_one_letter_code
_entity_poly.pdbx_strand_id
1 'polypeptide(L)'
;LYQLAAQKHLFLMEALWTRLLPLYQELQALLAAGELGPVQTVSCQYGFTAQGQRRDRKFNSQLGGGALLDIGIYNLGFLQLVTGQQPDSTATQQLTLSPEGTDAYSRVLLHYPSGCVALSTQTIGQELARNAWITCQKGSIFIPDFQHAARMVVLREGESPEMIRCPFEYNGFEYQIREASRCVRAGESASRIYTPRHSLALAQLMDQIRDSWGMRFEGET
;
A
#
# COMPACT_ATOMS: atom_id res chain seq x y z
N LEU A 1 -11.72 15.15 7.98
CA LEU A 1 -12.87 14.31 7.63
C LEU A 1 -13.26 13.39 8.78
N TYR A 2 -12.35 12.61 9.40
CA TYR A 2 -12.66 11.67 10.50
C TYR A 2 -13.30 12.35 11.71
N GLN A 3 -12.83 13.54 12.12
CA GLN A 3 -13.44 14.31 13.19
C GLN A 3 -14.89 14.72 12.85
N LEU A 4 -15.12 15.16 11.63
CA LEU A 4 -16.47 15.53 11.17
C LEU A 4 -17.40 14.31 11.11
N ALA A 5 -16.90 13.17 10.61
CA ALA A 5 -17.67 11.92 10.60
C ALA A 5 -18.06 11.50 12.03
N ALA A 6 -17.13 11.57 12.97
CA ALA A 6 -17.39 11.26 14.38
C ALA A 6 -18.44 12.21 14.99
N GLN A 7 -18.34 13.54 14.76
CA GLN A 7 -19.32 14.53 15.21
C GLN A 7 -20.72 14.31 14.64
N LYS A 8 -20.80 13.77 13.41
CA LYS A 8 -22.05 13.50 12.72
C LYS A 8 -22.54 12.06 12.90
N HIS A 9 -21.84 11.25 13.70
CA HIS A 9 -22.13 9.83 13.91
C HIS A 9 -22.21 9.03 12.58
N LEU A 10 -21.34 9.35 11.63
CA LEU A 10 -21.28 8.72 10.32
C LEU A 10 -20.14 7.72 10.25
N PHE A 11 -20.35 6.63 9.54
CA PHE A 11 -19.30 5.70 9.17
C PHE A 11 -18.38 6.34 8.12
N LEU A 12 -17.06 6.23 8.34
CA LEU A 12 -16.05 6.63 7.36
C LEU A 12 -14.92 5.60 7.33
N MET A 13 -14.61 5.11 6.13
CA MET A 13 -13.46 4.25 5.85
C MET A 13 -12.86 4.67 4.51
N GLU A 14 -11.55 4.85 4.46
CA GLU A 14 -10.84 5.02 3.20
C GLU A 14 -10.89 3.71 2.39
N ALA A 15 -11.14 3.83 1.08
CA ALA A 15 -11.34 2.69 0.19
C ALA A 15 -10.01 2.06 -0.31
N LEU A 16 -9.05 1.85 0.58
CA LEU A 16 -7.84 1.07 0.27
C LEU A 16 -8.19 -0.43 0.25
N TRP A 17 -8.92 -0.83 -0.78
CA TRP A 17 -9.57 -2.13 -0.93
C TRP A 17 -8.62 -3.33 -0.77
N THR A 18 -7.36 -3.16 -1.20
CA THR A 18 -6.32 -4.20 -1.11
C THR A 18 -6.09 -4.64 0.33
N ARG A 19 -6.30 -3.75 1.31
CA ARG A 19 -6.13 -4.04 2.74
C ARG A 19 -7.08 -5.13 3.26
N LEU A 20 -8.19 -5.37 2.55
CA LEU A 20 -9.25 -6.29 2.94
C LEU A 20 -9.23 -7.61 2.16
N LEU A 21 -8.23 -7.82 1.32
CA LEU A 21 -8.09 -9.06 0.55
C LEU A 21 -7.84 -10.27 1.45
N PRO A 22 -8.51 -11.42 1.19
CA PRO A 22 -8.34 -12.63 1.99
C PRO A 22 -6.88 -13.09 2.10
N LEU A 23 -6.11 -13.01 1.01
CA LEU A 23 -4.70 -13.39 1.02
C LEU A 23 -3.89 -12.61 2.06
N TYR A 24 -4.26 -11.35 2.33
CA TYR A 24 -3.56 -10.53 3.29
C TYR A 24 -3.87 -10.90 4.74
N GLN A 25 -5.01 -11.52 5.01
CA GLN A 25 -5.30 -12.12 6.31
C GLN A 25 -4.42 -13.36 6.53
N GLU A 26 -4.28 -14.22 5.51
CA GLU A 26 -3.37 -15.36 5.53
C GLU A 26 -1.91 -14.93 5.67
N LEU A 27 -1.49 -13.88 4.94
CA LEU A 27 -0.15 -13.31 5.07
C LEU A 27 0.12 -12.81 6.50
N GLN A 28 -0.81 -12.09 7.11
CA GLN A 28 -0.67 -11.61 8.48
C GLN A 28 -0.63 -12.75 9.48
N ALA A 29 -1.45 -13.79 9.31
CA ALA A 29 -1.42 -14.99 10.14
C ALA A 29 -0.08 -15.73 10.04
N LEU A 30 0.44 -15.89 8.82
CA LEU A 30 1.73 -16.53 8.56
C LEU A 30 2.90 -15.75 9.22
N LEU A 31 2.91 -14.44 9.08
CA LEU A 31 3.95 -13.60 9.70
C LEU A 31 3.82 -13.61 11.23
N ALA A 32 2.60 -13.58 11.76
CA ALA A 32 2.34 -13.62 13.20
C ALA A 32 2.70 -14.98 13.84
N ALA A 33 2.60 -16.09 13.11
CA ALA A 33 3.04 -17.40 13.56
C ALA A 33 4.56 -17.47 13.85
N GLY A 34 5.34 -16.55 13.23
CA GLY A 34 6.77 -16.38 13.50
C GLY A 34 7.67 -17.50 12.94
N GLU A 35 7.13 -18.45 12.19
CA GLU A 35 7.89 -19.58 11.63
C GLU A 35 9.01 -19.13 10.68
N LEU A 36 8.76 -18.06 9.90
CA LEU A 36 9.75 -17.46 9.01
C LEU A 36 10.73 -16.53 9.73
N GLY A 37 10.54 -16.29 11.04
CA GLY A 37 11.32 -15.31 11.80
C GLY A 37 10.97 -13.86 11.43
N PRO A 38 11.71 -12.87 11.97
CA PRO A 38 11.44 -11.47 11.72
C PRO A 38 11.61 -11.10 10.24
N VAL A 39 10.78 -10.14 9.78
CA VAL A 39 10.90 -9.55 8.45
C VAL A 39 12.16 -8.67 8.40
N GLN A 40 13.02 -8.94 7.44
CA GLN A 40 14.27 -8.21 7.23
C GLN A 40 14.16 -7.17 6.12
N THR A 41 13.59 -7.58 4.97
CA THR A 41 13.38 -6.64 3.86
C THR A 41 12.02 -6.86 3.19
N VAL A 42 11.47 -5.76 2.66
CA VAL A 42 10.27 -5.80 1.82
C VAL A 42 10.52 -4.98 0.57
N SER A 43 10.24 -5.52 -0.60
CA SER A 43 10.21 -4.73 -1.84
C SER A 43 8.89 -4.91 -2.54
N CYS A 44 8.32 -3.82 -3.01
CA CYS A 44 7.13 -3.84 -3.84
C CYS A 44 7.24 -2.80 -4.95
N GLN A 45 6.66 -3.14 -6.09
CA GLN A 45 6.65 -2.24 -7.23
C GLN A 45 5.32 -2.29 -7.96
N TYR A 46 4.90 -1.13 -8.45
CA TYR A 46 3.72 -0.98 -9.28
C TYR A 46 3.95 0.10 -10.32
N GLY A 47 3.75 -0.22 -11.58
CA GLY A 47 3.84 0.74 -12.66
C GLY A 47 2.89 0.41 -13.81
N PHE A 48 2.43 1.45 -14.47
CA PHE A 48 1.67 1.37 -15.71
C PHE A 48 1.88 2.64 -16.54
N THR A 49 1.61 2.56 -17.83
CA THR A 49 1.65 3.72 -18.72
C THR A 49 0.28 4.39 -18.78
N ALA A 50 0.15 5.57 -18.18
CA ALA A 50 -1.07 6.36 -18.24
C ALA A 50 -1.32 6.86 -19.67
N GLN A 51 -2.53 6.62 -20.22
CA GLN A 51 -2.91 6.96 -21.57
C GLN A 51 -4.27 7.68 -21.64
N GLY A 52 -4.48 8.43 -22.73
CA GLY A 52 -5.73 9.14 -23.02
C GLY A 52 -6.12 10.16 -21.94
N GLN A 53 -7.42 10.38 -21.73
CA GLN A 53 -7.93 11.32 -20.71
C GLN A 53 -7.49 11.01 -19.29
N ARG A 54 -7.17 9.75 -18.98
CA ARG A 54 -6.64 9.36 -17.67
C ARG A 54 -5.23 9.91 -17.45
N ARG A 55 -4.45 10.08 -18.53
CA ARG A 55 -3.11 10.68 -18.47
C ARG A 55 -3.19 12.11 -17.92
N ASP A 56 -4.13 12.90 -18.41
CA ASP A 56 -4.25 14.31 -18.06
C ASP A 56 -4.50 14.49 -16.55
N ARG A 57 -5.40 13.72 -15.96
CA ARG A 57 -5.64 13.75 -14.52
C ARG A 57 -4.43 13.27 -13.72
N LYS A 58 -3.80 12.16 -14.15
CA LYS A 58 -2.72 11.50 -13.39
C LYS A 58 -1.42 12.31 -13.35
N PHE A 59 -1.20 13.16 -14.33
CA PHE A 59 -0.05 14.07 -14.35
C PHE A 59 -0.39 15.50 -13.91
N ASN A 60 -1.67 15.80 -13.63
CA ASN A 60 -2.10 17.13 -13.25
C ASN A 60 -1.92 17.40 -11.75
N SER A 61 -1.01 18.31 -11.39
CA SER A 61 -0.75 18.71 -10.00
C SER A 61 -1.98 19.36 -9.32
N GLN A 62 -2.82 20.06 -10.05
CA GLN A 62 -4.06 20.68 -9.50
C GLN A 62 -5.12 19.63 -9.13
N LEU A 63 -5.01 18.41 -9.65
CA LEU A 63 -5.93 17.30 -9.37
C LEU A 63 -5.30 16.22 -8.47
N GLY A 64 -4.21 16.54 -7.78
CA GLY A 64 -3.50 15.59 -6.93
C GLY A 64 -2.89 14.44 -7.72
N GLY A 65 -2.37 14.70 -8.92
CA GLY A 65 -1.69 13.71 -9.76
C GLY A 65 -0.35 13.27 -9.18
N GLY A 66 0.27 12.30 -9.83
CA GLY A 66 1.55 11.72 -9.45
C GLY A 66 1.46 10.23 -9.13
N ALA A 67 2.55 9.52 -9.34
CA ALA A 67 2.64 8.08 -9.11
C ALA A 67 2.48 7.71 -7.63
N LEU A 68 3.02 8.52 -6.73
CA LEU A 68 2.95 8.28 -5.29
C LEU A 68 1.50 8.26 -4.80
N LEU A 69 0.71 9.28 -5.15
CA LEU A 69 -0.68 9.37 -4.70
C LEU A 69 -1.61 8.41 -5.44
N ASP A 70 -1.39 8.18 -6.75
CA ASP A 70 -2.28 7.34 -7.56
C ASP A 70 -2.09 5.85 -7.28
N ILE A 71 -0.84 5.39 -7.18
CA ILE A 71 -0.51 3.97 -7.01
C ILE A 71 0.49 3.67 -5.89
N GLY A 72 1.35 4.61 -5.52
CA GLY A 72 2.29 4.44 -4.40
C GLY A 72 1.56 4.19 -3.07
N ILE A 73 0.33 4.68 -2.93
CA ILE A 73 -0.53 4.38 -1.79
C ILE A 73 -0.72 2.87 -1.59
N TYR A 74 -0.81 2.07 -2.66
CA TYR A 74 -0.90 0.61 -2.55
C TYR A 74 0.41 -0.01 -2.07
N ASN A 75 1.55 0.48 -2.56
CA ASN A 75 2.86 0.06 -2.10
C ASN A 75 3.02 0.35 -0.60
N LEU A 76 2.83 1.61 -0.20
CA LEU A 76 3.00 2.04 1.19
C LEU A 76 1.98 1.37 2.13
N GLY A 77 0.74 1.18 1.66
CA GLY A 77 -0.29 0.44 2.39
C GLY A 77 0.07 -1.04 2.59
N PHE A 78 0.71 -1.67 1.60
CA PHE A 78 1.25 -3.01 1.72
C PHE A 78 2.42 -3.07 2.71
N LEU A 79 3.36 -2.12 2.64
CA LEU A 79 4.46 -2.03 3.60
C LEU A 79 3.94 -1.83 5.03
N GLN A 80 2.95 -0.96 5.23
CA GLN A 80 2.29 -0.78 6.53
C GLN A 80 1.63 -2.06 7.04
N LEU A 81 1.03 -2.87 6.14
CA LEU A 81 0.42 -4.15 6.50
C LEU A 81 1.47 -5.16 6.97
N VAL A 82 2.57 -5.28 6.23
CA VAL A 82 3.61 -6.29 6.49
C VAL A 82 4.43 -5.95 7.74
N THR A 83 4.79 -4.69 7.90
CA THR A 83 5.65 -4.27 9.02
C THR A 83 4.87 -3.99 10.31
N GLY A 84 3.59 -3.63 10.20
CA GLY A 84 2.79 -3.18 11.34
C GLY A 84 3.28 -1.89 12.00
N GLN A 85 4.25 -1.19 11.38
CA GLN A 85 4.97 -0.05 11.96
C GLN A 85 4.95 1.15 11.02
N GLN A 86 5.29 2.32 11.57
CA GLN A 86 5.67 3.49 10.77
C GLN A 86 7.18 3.48 10.57
N PRO A 87 7.69 3.93 9.41
CA PRO A 87 9.12 4.05 9.21
C PRO A 87 9.71 5.17 10.08
N ASP A 88 10.94 5.00 10.56
CA ASP A 88 11.73 6.03 11.25
C ASP A 88 12.23 7.07 10.27
N SER A 89 12.56 6.66 9.05
CA SER A 89 13.09 7.53 8.01
C SER A 89 12.75 7.02 6.61
N THR A 90 12.73 7.96 5.68
CA THR A 90 12.58 7.69 4.25
C THR A 90 13.75 8.33 3.47
N ALA A 91 14.18 7.67 2.40
CA ALA A 91 15.20 8.20 1.49
C ALA A 91 14.80 7.96 0.04
N THR A 92 14.67 9.02 -0.73
CA THR A 92 14.37 8.93 -2.16
C THR A 92 15.62 8.47 -2.91
N GLN A 93 15.53 7.30 -3.53
CA GLN A 93 16.60 6.72 -4.33
C GLN A 93 16.57 7.23 -5.76
N GLN A 94 15.38 7.50 -6.27
CA GLN A 94 15.15 8.02 -7.61
C GLN A 94 13.84 8.77 -7.68
N LEU A 95 13.84 9.91 -8.36
CA LEU A 95 12.67 10.71 -8.66
C LEU A 95 12.75 11.21 -10.10
N THR A 96 11.68 11.05 -10.85
CA THR A 96 11.51 11.68 -12.16
C THR A 96 10.20 12.45 -12.13
N LEU A 97 10.28 13.76 -12.30
CA LEU A 97 9.11 14.62 -12.40
C LEU A 97 8.59 14.64 -13.83
N SER A 98 7.29 14.75 -13.97
CA SER A 98 6.63 15.06 -15.24
C SER A 98 6.82 16.53 -15.61
N PRO A 99 6.58 16.94 -16.86
CA PRO A 99 6.54 18.35 -17.24
C PRO A 99 5.52 19.17 -16.44
N GLU A 100 4.47 18.53 -15.94
CA GLU A 100 3.41 19.12 -15.13
C GLU A 100 3.76 19.22 -13.62
N GLY A 101 4.97 18.80 -13.24
CA GLY A 101 5.51 18.93 -11.88
C GLY A 101 5.08 17.84 -10.90
N THR A 102 4.44 16.76 -11.36
CA THR A 102 4.11 15.60 -10.53
C THR A 102 5.16 14.50 -10.66
N ASP A 103 5.26 13.58 -9.70
CA ASP A 103 6.14 12.43 -9.82
C ASP A 103 5.61 11.44 -10.86
N ALA A 104 6.32 11.32 -11.97
CA ALA A 104 6.06 10.30 -12.99
C ALA A 104 6.64 8.93 -12.59
N TYR A 105 7.76 8.94 -11.87
CA TYR A 105 8.44 7.79 -11.31
C TYR A 105 9.04 8.17 -9.97
N SER A 106 8.88 7.32 -8.96
CA SER A 106 9.60 7.48 -7.70
C SER A 106 10.00 6.13 -7.11
N ARG A 107 11.16 6.12 -6.44
CA ARG A 107 11.71 4.98 -5.73
C ARG A 107 12.17 5.42 -4.36
N VAL A 108 11.51 4.90 -3.32
CA VAL A 108 11.68 5.34 -1.94
C VAL A 108 12.11 4.16 -1.07
N LEU A 109 13.19 4.35 -0.35
CA LEU A 109 13.68 3.45 0.69
C LEU A 109 13.10 3.89 2.04
N LEU A 110 12.63 2.94 2.85
CA LEU A 110 12.05 3.17 4.16
C LEU A 110 12.77 2.31 5.19
N HIS A 111 13.16 2.92 6.31
CA HIS A 111 13.77 2.21 7.45
C HIS A 111 12.77 2.15 8.60
N TYR A 112 12.67 0.99 9.24
CA TYR A 112 11.71 0.73 10.31
C TYR A 112 12.41 0.46 11.65
N PRO A 113 11.76 0.76 12.79
CA PRO A 113 12.31 0.53 14.14
C PRO A 113 12.75 -0.91 14.39
N SER A 114 12.09 -1.88 13.73
CA SER A 114 12.45 -3.30 13.79
C SER A 114 13.79 -3.66 13.13
N GLY A 115 14.42 -2.71 12.43
CA GLY A 115 15.57 -2.96 11.55
C GLY A 115 15.17 -3.42 10.13
N CYS A 116 13.88 -3.60 9.87
CA CYS A 116 13.40 -3.91 8.52
C CYS A 116 13.68 -2.72 7.58
N VAL A 117 14.10 -3.03 6.36
CA VAL A 117 14.29 -2.05 5.29
C VAL A 117 13.32 -2.37 4.15
N ALA A 118 12.58 -1.36 3.69
CA ALA A 118 11.63 -1.57 2.60
C ALA A 118 11.91 -0.66 1.40
N LEU A 119 11.57 -1.14 0.21
CA LEU A 119 11.72 -0.43 -1.04
C LEU A 119 10.37 -0.36 -1.76
N SER A 120 9.89 0.86 -1.97
CA SER A 120 8.69 1.16 -2.76
C SER A 120 9.10 1.75 -4.11
N THR A 121 8.63 1.15 -5.22
CA THR A 121 8.87 1.67 -6.57
C THR A 121 7.52 1.85 -7.29
N GLN A 122 7.22 3.05 -7.73
CA GLN A 122 5.98 3.39 -8.41
C GLN A 122 6.21 4.27 -9.63
N THR A 123 5.41 4.07 -10.68
CA THR A 123 5.43 4.91 -11.87
C THR A 123 4.12 4.88 -12.64
N ILE A 124 3.74 6.03 -13.20
CA ILE A 124 2.61 6.17 -14.12
C ILE A 124 3.07 6.45 -15.55
N GLY A 125 4.38 6.37 -15.80
CA GLY A 125 5.00 6.63 -17.09
C GLY A 125 5.53 5.38 -17.81
N GLN A 126 5.56 4.21 -17.16
CA GLN A 126 6.04 2.96 -17.75
C GLN A 126 5.44 1.74 -17.06
N GLU A 127 5.40 0.61 -17.77
CA GLU A 127 4.96 -0.66 -17.19
C GLU A 127 6.02 -1.23 -16.23
N LEU A 128 5.58 -1.65 -15.04
CA LEU A 128 6.35 -2.47 -14.11
C LEU A 128 5.52 -3.68 -13.69
N ALA A 129 6.18 -4.75 -13.28
CA ALA A 129 5.50 -5.86 -12.63
C ALA A 129 4.85 -5.39 -11.32
N ARG A 130 3.66 -5.89 -11.01
CA ARG A 130 2.93 -5.56 -9.76
C ARG A 130 3.24 -6.57 -8.67
N ASN A 131 4.51 -6.81 -8.40
CA ASN A 131 4.94 -7.84 -7.47
C ASN A 131 5.47 -7.28 -6.15
N ALA A 132 5.49 -8.16 -5.15
CA ALA A 132 6.12 -7.89 -3.87
C ALA A 132 6.94 -9.10 -3.40
N TRP A 133 8.06 -8.80 -2.74
CA TRP A 133 8.91 -9.74 -2.03
C TRP A 133 9.03 -9.34 -0.57
N ILE A 134 8.88 -10.33 0.31
CA ILE A 134 9.14 -10.20 1.74
C ILE A 134 10.24 -11.19 2.06
N THR A 135 11.37 -10.71 2.57
CA THR A 135 12.47 -11.56 3.03
C THR A 135 12.43 -11.57 4.55
N CYS A 136 12.31 -12.75 5.11
CA CYS A 136 12.38 -13.01 6.53
C CYS A 136 13.70 -13.72 6.88
N GLN A 137 13.99 -13.87 8.16
CA GLN A 137 15.22 -14.51 8.62
C GLN A 137 15.37 -15.98 8.15
N LYS A 138 14.27 -16.72 8.04
CA LYS A 138 14.25 -18.17 7.73
C LYS A 138 13.51 -18.52 6.44
N GLY A 139 13.23 -17.53 5.60
CA GLY A 139 12.51 -17.75 4.35
C GLY A 139 12.07 -16.49 3.69
N SER A 140 11.28 -16.60 2.64
CA SER A 140 10.74 -15.44 1.92
C SER A 140 9.35 -15.73 1.37
N ILE A 141 8.63 -14.65 1.04
CA ILE A 141 7.30 -14.72 0.45
C ILE A 141 7.31 -13.88 -0.82
N PHE A 142 6.85 -14.45 -1.92
CA PHE A 142 6.67 -13.77 -3.19
C PHE A 142 5.18 -13.65 -3.52
N ILE A 143 4.74 -12.45 -3.85
CA ILE A 143 3.37 -12.15 -4.28
C ILE A 143 3.45 -11.59 -5.71
N PRO A 144 3.04 -12.37 -6.75
CA PRO A 144 3.25 -12.00 -8.15
C PRO A 144 2.38 -10.81 -8.64
N ASP A 145 1.23 -10.59 -8.00
CA ASP A 145 0.38 -9.40 -8.20
C ASP A 145 -0.16 -8.97 -6.85
N PHE A 146 0.61 -8.14 -6.12
CA PHE A 146 0.25 -7.76 -4.77
C PHE A 146 -0.97 -6.83 -4.70
N GLN A 147 -1.28 -6.10 -5.76
CA GLN A 147 -2.47 -5.25 -5.79
C GLN A 147 -3.76 -6.09 -6.00
N HIS A 148 -3.69 -7.20 -6.77
CA HIS A 148 -4.77 -8.17 -6.93
C HIS A 148 -4.36 -9.51 -6.31
N ALA A 149 -3.97 -9.49 -5.03
CA ALA A 149 -3.33 -10.59 -4.35
C ALA A 149 -4.30 -11.77 -4.12
N ALA A 150 -4.26 -12.74 -5.03
CA ALA A 150 -5.03 -13.98 -4.95
C ALA A 150 -4.14 -15.21 -4.69
N ARG A 151 -2.82 -15.05 -4.66
CA ARG A 151 -1.86 -16.11 -4.37
C ARG A 151 -0.54 -15.54 -3.88
N MET A 152 0.17 -16.33 -3.08
CA MET A 152 1.56 -16.10 -2.70
C MET A 152 2.34 -17.39 -2.72
N VAL A 153 3.64 -17.30 -2.87
CA VAL A 153 4.58 -18.43 -2.78
C VAL A 153 5.45 -18.21 -1.55
N VAL A 154 5.44 -19.17 -0.66
CA VAL A 154 6.28 -19.19 0.54
C VAL A 154 7.47 -20.10 0.28
N LEU A 155 8.66 -19.58 0.53
CA LEU A 155 9.93 -20.27 0.35
C LEU A 155 10.57 -20.44 1.73
N ARG A 156 10.80 -21.69 2.14
CA ARG A 156 11.51 -22.04 3.37
C ARG A 156 12.81 -22.78 3.01
N GLU A 157 13.82 -22.59 3.82
CA GLU A 157 15.10 -23.26 3.59
C GLU A 157 14.93 -24.80 3.70
N GLY A 158 15.43 -25.51 2.70
CA GLY A 158 15.34 -26.99 2.64
C GLY A 158 13.97 -27.56 2.28
N GLU A 159 12.97 -26.72 2.01
CA GLU A 159 11.62 -27.14 1.64
C GLU A 159 11.27 -26.80 0.18
N SER A 160 10.32 -27.55 -0.37
CA SER A 160 9.74 -27.19 -1.66
C SER A 160 8.88 -25.92 -1.53
N PRO A 161 8.83 -25.06 -2.56
CA PRO A 161 7.97 -23.87 -2.54
C PRO A 161 6.51 -24.22 -2.26
N GLU A 162 5.91 -23.57 -1.28
CA GLU A 162 4.50 -23.69 -0.95
C GLU A 162 3.71 -22.59 -1.63
N MET A 163 2.61 -22.93 -2.32
CA MET A 163 1.72 -21.96 -2.92
C MET A 163 0.42 -21.85 -2.12
N ILE A 164 0.17 -20.69 -1.52
CA ILE A 164 -1.08 -20.36 -0.87
C ILE A 164 -1.97 -19.58 -1.86
N ARG A 165 -3.23 -19.99 -1.99
CA ARG A 165 -4.21 -19.42 -2.90
C ARG A 165 -5.45 -18.97 -2.16
N CYS A 166 -5.86 -17.73 -2.41
CA CYS A 166 -7.10 -17.13 -1.91
C CYS A 166 -7.81 -16.45 -3.09
N PRO A 167 -8.47 -17.21 -3.97
CA PRO A 167 -9.15 -16.64 -5.13
C PRO A 167 -10.27 -15.70 -4.69
N PHE A 168 -10.52 -14.65 -5.47
CA PHE A 168 -11.64 -13.75 -5.23
C PHE A 168 -12.95 -14.46 -5.54
N GLU A 169 -14.02 -14.06 -4.85
CA GLU A 169 -15.37 -14.50 -5.20
C GLU A 169 -15.85 -13.84 -6.50
N TYR A 170 -15.47 -12.55 -6.70
CA TYR A 170 -15.78 -11.77 -7.90
C TYR A 170 -14.53 -11.07 -8.46
N ASN A 171 -14.15 -9.91 -7.89
CA ASN A 171 -13.06 -9.09 -8.40
C ASN A 171 -12.19 -8.44 -7.32
N GLY A 172 -12.41 -8.77 -6.05
CA GLY A 172 -11.67 -8.27 -4.89
C GLY A 172 -12.30 -7.04 -4.22
N PHE A 173 -13.18 -6.29 -4.89
CA PHE A 173 -13.86 -5.13 -4.27
C PHE A 173 -14.97 -5.54 -3.31
N GLU A 174 -15.50 -6.75 -3.44
CA GLU A 174 -16.56 -7.27 -2.58
C GLU A 174 -16.18 -7.26 -1.10
N TYR A 175 -14.92 -7.44 -0.77
CA TYR A 175 -14.47 -7.50 0.62
C TYR A 175 -14.58 -6.15 1.32
N GLN A 176 -14.19 -5.04 0.68
CA GLN A 176 -14.38 -3.71 1.25
C GLN A 176 -15.85 -3.31 1.37
N ILE A 177 -16.67 -3.72 0.39
CA ILE A 177 -18.12 -3.47 0.41
C ILE A 177 -18.77 -4.22 1.57
N ARG A 178 -18.39 -5.48 1.79
CA ARG A 178 -18.88 -6.30 2.92
C ARG A 178 -18.49 -5.70 4.26
N GLU A 179 -17.22 -5.30 4.42
CA GLU A 179 -16.75 -4.69 5.66
C GLU A 179 -17.47 -3.37 5.94
N ALA A 180 -17.58 -2.48 4.96
CA ALA A 180 -18.34 -1.24 5.12
C ALA A 180 -19.81 -1.50 5.48
N SER A 181 -20.45 -2.45 4.79
CA SER A 181 -21.83 -2.83 5.08
C SER A 181 -22.01 -3.46 6.47
N ARG A 182 -21.03 -4.27 6.92
CA ARG A 182 -21.00 -4.84 8.27
C ARG A 182 -20.91 -3.74 9.32
N CYS A 183 -19.97 -2.80 9.16
CA CYS A 183 -19.78 -1.70 10.10
C CYS A 183 -21.03 -0.83 10.21
N VAL A 184 -21.63 -0.45 9.08
CA VAL A 184 -22.86 0.37 9.06
C VAL A 184 -24.00 -0.36 9.77
N ARG A 185 -24.23 -1.65 9.51
CA ARG A 185 -25.28 -2.44 10.19
C ARG A 185 -25.03 -2.59 11.68
N ALA A 186 -23.77 -2.65 12.09
CA ALA A 186 -23.39 -2.75 13.48
C ALA A 186 -23.35 -1.40 14.22
N GLY A 187 -23.63 -0.28 13.53
CA GLY A 187 -23.55 1.06 14.11
C GLY A 187 -22.11 1.49 14.44
N GLU A 188 -21.11 0.82 13.85
CA GLU A 188 -19.70 1.18 14.02
C GLU A 188 -19.36 2.42 13.18
N SER A 189 -18.59 3.35 13.71
CA SER A 189 -18.18 4.57 12.99
C SER A 189 -16.94 4.37 12.09
N ALA A 190 -16.21 3.25 12.27
CA ALA A 190 -15.00 2.93 11.51
C ALA A 190 -14.79 1.41 11.45
N SER A 191 -14.03 0.95 10.44
CA SER A 191 -13.58 -0.44 10.35
C SER A 191 -12.46 -0.72 11.35
N ARG A 192 -12.43 -1.95 11.87
CA ARG A 192 -11.34 -2.46 12.72
C ARG A 192 -10.19 -3.04 11.91
N ILE A 193 -10.42 -3.36 10.63
CA ILE A 193 -9.41 -3.92 9.72
C ILE A 193 -8.55 -2.80 9.14
N TYR A 194 -9.19 -1.74 8.65
CA TYR A 194 -8.51 -0.55 8.16
C TYR A 194 -9.02 0.68 8.92
N THR A 195 -8.33 0.99 9.99
CA THR A 195 -8.75 2.02 10.97
C THR A 195 -8.41 3.43 10.49
N PRO A 196 -9.05 4.48 11.04
CA PRO A 196 -8.65 5.87 10.82
C PRO A 196 -7.16 6.13 11.09
N ARG A 197 -6.58 5.45 12.09
CA ARG A 197 -5.15 5.55 12.40
C ARG A 197 -4.28 5.06 11.26
N HIS A 198 -4.64 3.95 10.60
CA HIS A 198 -3.90 3.42 9.44
C HIS A 198 -3.94 4.40 8.27
N SER A 199 -5.13 4.94 7.96
CA SER A 199 -5.33 5.90 6.88
C SER A 199 -4.57 7.20 7.10
N LEU A 200 -4.68 7.78 8.30
CA LEU A 200 -3.98 9.02 8.65
C LEU A 200 -2.45 8.86 8.62
N ALA A 201 -1.94 7.75 9.17
CA ALA A 201 -0.51 7.47 9.16
C ALA A 201 0.03 7.29 7.73
N LEU A 202 -0.76 6.67 6.84
CA LEU A 202 -0.39 6.52 5.43
C LEU A 202 -0.39 7.87 4.70
N ALA A 203 -1.41 8.71 4.92
CA ALA A 203 -1.46 10.06 4.36
C ALA A 203 -0.27 10.91 4.83
N GLN A 204 0.03 10.90 6.14
CA GLN A 204 1.19 11.62 6.69
C GLN A 204 2.52 11.15 6.09
N LEU A 205 2.69 9.85 5.88
CA LEU A 205 3.88 9.31 5.24
C LEU A 205 4.02 9.79 3.79
N MET A 206 2.93 9.80 3.02
CA MET A 206 2.93 10.34 1.65
C MET A 206 3.24 11.83 1.63
N ASP A 207 2.72 12.60 2.57
CA ASP A 207 3.02 14.03 2.70
C ASP A 207 4.51 14.26 3.02
N GLN A 208 5.08 13.53 3.98
CA GLN A 208 6.52 13.59 4.30
C GLN A 208 7.40 13.27 3.09
N ILE A 209 7.03 12.26 2.30
CA ILE A 209 7.76 11.90 1.08
C ILE A 209 7.68 13.03 0.06
N ARG A 210 6.49 13.60 -0.21
CA ARG A 210 6.29 14.72 -1.14
C ARG A 210 7.04 15.98 -0.68
N ASP A 211 6.98 16.29 0.62
CA ASP A 211 7.70 17.43 1.20
C ASP A 211 9.21 17.32 0.97
N SER A 212 9.78 16.10 1.08
CA SER A 212 11.19 15.85 0.79
C SER A 212 11.58 16.12 -0.67
N TRP A 213 10.58 16.12 -1.57
CA TRP A 213 10.73 16.43 -2.99
C TRP A 213 10.46 17.92 -3.30
N GLY A 214 10.03 18.70 -2.31
CA GLY A 214 9.52 20.06 -2.52
C GLY A 214 8.21 20.09 -3.32
N MET A 215 7.50 18.96 -3.41
CA MET A 215 6.27 18.82 -4.16
C MET A 215 5.07 19.19 -3.30
N ARG A 216 4.43 20.30 -3.62
CA ARG A 216 3.19 20.77 -2.99
C ARG A 216 2.12 21.00 -4.03
N PHE A 217 0.89 20.75 -3.65
CA PHE A 217 -0.27 21.03 -4.50
C PHE A 217 -0.88 22.39 -4.15
N GLU A 218 -1.63 22.95 -5.10
CA GLU A 218 -2.33 24.21 -4.89
C GLU A 218 -3.32 24.10 -3.70
N GLY A 219 -3.26 25.06 -2.79
CA GLY A 219 -4.11 25.07 -1.58
C GLY A 219 -3.54 24.33 -0.37
N GLU A 220 -2.36 23.70 -0.48
CA GLU A 220 -1.63 23.17 0.68
C GLU A 220 -0.78 24.29 1.32
N THR A 221 -0.94 24.49 2.62
CA THR A 221 -0.18 25.49 3.43
C THR A 221 0.97 24.85 4.17
#